data_da58019bf59b4c1aade1e6f67779f9ed
#
_entry.id   da58019bf59b4c1aade1e6f67779f9ed
#
_cell.length_a   1.000
_cell.length_b   1.000
_cell.length_c   1.000
_cell.angle_alpha   90.00
_cell.angle_beta   90.00
_cell.angle_gamma   90.00
#
_symmetry.space_group_name_H-M   'P 1'
#
loop_
_entity.id
_entity.type
_entity.pdbx_description
1 polymer ?
#
loop_
_entity_poly.entity_id
_entity_poly.type
_entity_poly.pdbx_seq_one_letter_code
_entity_poly.pdbx_strand_id
1 'polypeptide(L)'
;MAKKEKKPDYKAHLFSFKYLLFDIVKWLGFWQGLIWWRPKVKYDGEEAKKKIKGKAVVSSNHVSFADPFVLQCTVLYRRWHFLFMTDLIKNKFQKWIYKNVFLSFPIDRNAPSFKTMKFLSEYVKGGNLLALFPEGHIKRDGVVDDFKGGALLIAYLADAPIIPVYHKKRKNPWHMTRIVIGKPFHVKDKIGPVLSQDKLNEAAKELHEYELHLQQLCEEDVKK
;
A
#
# COMPACT_ATOMS: atom_id res chain seq x y z
N MET A 1 -8.22 -12.51 35.44
CA MET A 1 -7.24 -11.45 35.22
C MET A 1 -7.06 -11.26 33.72
N ALA A 2 -7.64 -10.21 33.12
CA ALA A 2 -7.48 -9.91 31.70
C ALA A 2 -6.04 -9.44 31.44
N LYS A 3 -5.29 -10.15 30.62
CA LYS A 3 -3.98 -9.72 30.12
C LYS A 3 -4.14 -8.36 29.46
N LYS A 4 -3.62 -7.29 30.06
CA LYS A 4 -3.50 -5.97 29.39
C LYS A 4 -2.73 -6.19 28.08
N GLU A 5 -3.44 -6.14 26.95
CA GLU A 5 -2.81 -6.10 25.63
C GLU A 5 -1.88 -4.87 25.63
N LYS A 6 -0.57 -5.11 25.57
CA LYS A 6 0.42 -4.04 25.37
C LYS A 6 0.03 -3.32 24.08
N LYS A 7 -0.28 -2.02 24.18
CA LYS A 7 -0.42 -1.17 22.99
C LYS A 7 0.86 -1.33 22.17
N PRO A 8 0.75 -1.69 20.87
CA PRO A 8 1.94 -1.83 20.05
C PRO A 8 2.67 -0.49 19.99
N ASP A 9 4.00 -0.53 20.14
CA ASP A 9 4.83 0.66 19.97
C ASP A 9 4.93 0.98 18.47
N TYR A 10 4.11 1.93 18.02
CA TYR A 10 3.99 2.35 16.62
C TYR A 10 5.00 3.39 16.18
N LYS A 11 5.98 3.70 17.00
CA LYS A 11 7.01 4.68 16.62
C LYS A 11 7.81 4.16 15.43
N ALA A 12 7.68 4.83 14.30
CA ALA A 12 8.42 4.59 13.07
C ALA A 12 9.88 4.98 13.22
N HIS A 13 10.64 4.29 14.10
CA HIS A 13 12.07 4.51 14.21
C HIS A 13 12.77 3.98 12.97
N LEU A 14 13.43 4.84 12.21
CA LEU A 14 14.24 4.51 11.04
C LEU A 14 15.36 3.51 11.37
N PHE A 15 15.77 3.41 12.65
CA PHE A 15 16.73 2.44 13.15
C PHE A 15 16.17 1.78 14.41
N SER A 16 15.71 0.55 14.29
CA SER A 16 15.32 -0.27 15.42
C SER A 16 15.87 -1.68 15.21
N PHE A 17 16.52 -2.24 16.22
CA PHE A 17 16.97 -3.64 16.23
C PHE A 17 15.85 -4.62 15.89
N LYS A 18 14.60 -4.26 16.21
CA LYS A 18 13.41 -5.05 15.87
C LYS A 18 13.20 -5.21 14.36
N TYR A 19 13.65 -4.24 13.58
CA TYR A 19 13.47 -4.22 12.11
C TYR A 19 14.77 -4.45 11.34
N LEU A 20 15.87 -4.76 12.03
CA LEU A 20 17.18 -4.94 11.41
C LEU A 20 17.15 -5.98 10.30
N LEU A 21 16.51 -7.13 10.55
CA LEU A 21 16.39 -8.18 9.53
C LEU A 21 15.60 -7.71 8.29
N PHE A 22 14.52 -6.98 8.52
CA PHE A 22 13.75 -6.38 7.42
C PHE A 22 14.59 -5.37 6.63
N ASP A 23 15.32 -4.51 7.32
CA ASP A 23 16.15 -3.47 6.68
C ASP A 23 17.28 -4.10 5.86
N ILE A 24 17.90 -5.18 6.35
CA ILE A 24 18.91 -5.96 5.59
C ILE A 24 18.28 -6.59 4.35
N VAL A 25 17.15 -7.29 4.49
CA VAL A 25 16.46 -7.92 3.37
C VAL A 25 15.99 -6.88 2.35
N LYS A 26 15.47 -5.74 2.82
CA LYS A 26 15.10 -4.62 1.96
C LYS A 26 16.29 -4.06 1.19
N TRP A 27 17.44 -3.89 1.84
CA TRP A 27 18.66 -3.38 1.20
C TRP A 27 19.20 -4.34 0.14
N LEU A 28 19.30 -5.63 0.46
CA LEU A 28 19.72 -6.66 -0.49
C LEU A 28 18.73 -6.78 -1.65
N GLY A 29 17.42 -6.82 -1.34
CA GLY A 29 16.34 -6.90 -2.33
C GLY A 29 16.23 -5.66 -3.21
N PHE A 30 16.65 -4.48 -2.71
CA PHE A 30 16.62 -3.23 -3.46
C PHE A 30 17.53 -3.26 -4.69
N TRP A 31 18.79 -3.65 -4.53
CA TRP A 31 19.73 -3.74 -5.64
C TRP A 31 19.27 -4.75 -6.68
N GLN A 32 18.82 -5.92 -6.22
CA GLN A 32 18.24 -6.93 -7.10
C GLN A 32 16.96 -6.40 -7.78
N GLY A 33 16.14 -5.66 -7.05
CA GLY A 33 14.94 -5.03 -7.58
C GLY A 33 15.21 -3.99 -8.66
N LEU A 34 16.21 -3.13 -8.46
CA LEU A 34 16.64 -2.15 -9.48
C LEU A 34 17.13 -2.81 -10.75
N ILE A 35 17.91 -3.89 -10.65
CA ILE A 35 18.44 -4.61 -11.81
C ILE A 35 17.32 -5.36 -12.53
N TRP A 36 16.46 -6.05 -11.77
CA TRP A 36 15.45 -6.95 -12.34
C TRP A 36 14.18 -6.24 -12.80
N TRP A 37 13.63 -5.31 -11.99
CA TRP A 37 12.39 -4.61 -12.34
C TRP A 37 12.62 -3.26 -13.01
N ARG A 38 13.78 -2.65 -12.84
CA ARG A 38 14.16 -1.35 -13.45
C ARG A 38 13.01 -0.35 -13.37
N PRO A 39 12.52 -0.01 -12.15
CA PRO A 39 11.34 0.81 -11.97
C PRO A 39 11.55 2.22 -12.54
N LYS A 40 10.67 2.62 -13.47
CA LYS A 40 10.59 3.99 -13.98
C LYS A 40 9.41 4.67 -13.33
N VAL A 41 9.67 5.61 -12.42
CA VAL A 41 8.65 6.31 -11.66
C VAL A 41 8.32 7.64 -12.33
N LYS A 42 7.03 7.87 -12.59
CA LYS A 42 6.44 9.15 -13.01
C LYS A 42 5.56 9.68 -11.89
N TYR A 43 5.43 10.99 -11.79
CA TYR A 43 4.59 11.64 -10.79
C TYR A 43 3.50 12.45 -11.48
N ASP A 44 2.28 12.41 -10.94
CA ASP A 44 1.17 13.24 -11.42
C ASP A 44 1.25 14.64 -10.80
N GLY A 45 2.17 15.46 -11.34
CA GLY A 45 2.39 16.83 -10.92
C GLY A 45 3.37 16.99 -9.74
N GLU A 46 3.59 18.26 -9.35
CA GLU A 46 4.59 18.61 -8.33
C GLU A 46 4.20 18.16 -6.92
N GLU A 47 2.92 18.07 -6.64
CA GLU A 47 2.44 17.62 -5.33
C GLU A 47 2.76 16.15 -5.07
N ALA A 48 2.64 15.30 -6.10
CA ALA A 48 2.97 13.89 -6.04
C ALA A 48 4.47 13.62 -5.82
N LYS A 49 5.35 14.58 -6.21
CA LYS A 49 6.80 14.49 -6.01
C LYS A 49 7.23 14.72 -4.55
N LYS A 50 6.36 15.30 -3.73
CA LYS A 50 6.69 15.57 -2.33
C LYS A 50 6.92 14.26 -1.58
N LYS A 51 7.96 14.23 -0.74
CA LYS A 51 8.26 13.06 0.08
C LYS A 51 7.06 12.73 1.00
N ILE A 52 6.64 11.49 1.00
CA ILE A 52 5.61 10.98 1.91
C ILE A 52 6.16 11.03 3.34
N LYS A 53 5.68 11.96 4.14
CA LYS A 53 6.07 12.14 5.55
C LYS A 53 4.94 11.72 6.48
N GLY A 54 5.29 11.10 7.62
CA GLY A 54 4.29 10.73 8.62
C GLY A 54 3.33 9.62 8.18
N LYS A 55 2.09 9.70 8.63
CA LYS A 55 1.02 8.73 8.37
C LYS A 55 0.57 8.78 6.91
N ALA A 56 0.46 7.63 6.26
CA ALA A 56 -0.11 7.52 4.92
C ALA A 56 -0.60 6.10 4.62
N VAL A 57 -1.60 6.01 3.77
CA VAL A 57 -2.07 4.77 3.15
C VAL A 57 -1.68 4.82 1.68
N VAL A 58 -1.08 3.78 1.14
CA VAL A 58 -0.84 3.66 -0.29
C VAL A 58 -1.88 2.71 -0.87
N SER A 59 -2.57 3.15 -1.90
CA SER A 59 -3.48 2.34 -2.71
C SER A 59 -2.82 2.02 -4.04
N SER A 60 -2.76 0.76 -4.42
CA SER A 60 -2.15 0.35 -5.68
C SER A 60 -2.92 -0.80 -6.32
N ASN A 61 -2.97 -0.84 -7.64
CA ASN A 61 -3.45 -2.00 -8.38
C ASN A 61 -2.54 -3.22 -8.14
N HIS A 62 -3.08 -4.43 -8.31
CA HIS A 62 -2.38 -5.69 -8.02
C HIS A 62 -2.31 -6.60 -9.24
N VAL A 63 -1.16 -6.62 -9.92
CA VAL A 63 -0.94 -7.35 -11.17
C VAL A 63 0.01 -8.56 -11.03
N SER A 64 0.76 -8.63 -9.92
CA SER A 64 1.79 -9.66 -9.72
C SER A 64 2.09 -9.88 -8.23
N PHE A 65 2.51 -11.09 -7.87
CA PHE A 65 3.08 -11.36 -6.54
C PHE A 65 4.32 -10.53 -6.21
N ALA A 66 5.00 -9.97 -7.22
CA ALA A 66 6.18 -9.13 -7.04
C ALA A 66 5.85 -7.67 -6.69
N ASP A 67 4.58 -7.25 -6.76
CA ASP A 67 4.20 -5.85 -6.56
C ASP A 67 4.67 -5.24 -5.24
N PRO A 68 4.61 -5.94 -4.08
CA PRO A 68 5.16 -5.40 -2.84
C PRO A 68 6.65 -5.05 -2.94
N PHE A 69 7.44 -5.85 -3.67
CA PHE A 69 8.86 -5.58 -3.90
C PHE A 69 9.08 -4.40 -4.84
N VAL A 70 8.30 -4.36 -5.93
CA VAL A 70 8.35 -3.27 -6.92
C VAL A 70 8.01 -1.94 -6.24
N LEU A 71 6.94 -1.90 -5.45
CA LEU A 71 6.52 -0.70 -4.73
C LEU A 71 7.56 -0.26 -3.70
N GLN A 72 8.19 -1.18 -2.98
CA GLN A 72 9.27 -0.85 -2.04
C GLN A 72 10.45 -0.16 -2.72
N CYS A 73 10.73 -0.45 -4.00
CA CYS A 73 11.77 0.23 -4.77
C CYS A 73 11.45 1.68 -5.13
N THR A 74 10.19 2.12 -4.98
CA THR A 74 9.78 3.50 -5.33
C THR A 74 10.02 4.49 -4.20
N VAL A 75 9.85 4.08 -2.95
CA VAL A 75 9.94 4.94 -1.76
C VAL A 75 10.85 4.26 -0.72
N LEU A 76 12.15 4.37 -0.92
CA LEU A 76 13.17 3.67 -0.13
C LEU A 76 13.35 4.22 1.29
N TYR A 77 13.05 5.49 1.49
CA TYR A 77 13.21 6.19 2.77
C TYR A 77 12.10 5.84 3.78
N ARG A 78 11.14 4.96 3.41
CA ARG A 78 10.05 4.50 4.28
C ARG A 78 10.04 2.98 4.39
N ARG A 79 9.58 2.47 5.54
CA ARG A 79 9.21 1.07 5.68
C ARG A 79 7.79 0.90 5.22
N TRP A 80 7.58 0.01 4.26
CA TRP A 80 6.27 -0.37 3.76
C TRP A 80 5.73 -1.52 4.58
N HIS A 81 4.46 -1.42 4.96
CA HIS A 81 3.74 -2.49 5.61
C HIS A 81 2.60 -2.90 4.70
N PHE A 82 2.49 -4.19 4.41
CA PHE A 82 1.49 -4.72 3.50
C PHE A 82 0.45 -5.54 4.26
N LEU A 83 -0.71 -5.77 3.63
CA LEU A 83 -1.63 -6.80 4.06
C LEU A 83 -1.38 -8.08 3.26
N PHE A 84 -1.51 -9.21 3.90
CA PHE A 84 -1.50 -10.50 3.23
C PHE A 84 -2.70 -11.35 3.69
N MET A 85 -3.20 -12.17 2.78
CA MET A 85 -4.32 -13.05 3.05
C MET A 85 -3.88 -14.21 3.95
N THR A 86 -4.65 -14.49 5.00
CA THR A 86 -4.37 -15.63 5.91
C THR A 86 -4.33 -16.96 5.20
N ASP A 87 -5.12 -17.11 4.13
CA ASP A 87 -5.20 -18.32 3.31
C ASP A 87 -3.87 -18.69 2.61
N LEU A 88 -2.98 -17.70 2.44
CA LEU A 88 -1.65 -17.92 1.85
C LEU A 88 -0.66 -18.57 2.84
N ILE A 89 -1.01 -18.61 4.13
CA ILE A 89 -0.14 -19.14 5.17
C ILE A 89 -0.39 -20.63 5.33
N LYS A 90 0.55 -21.46 4.86
CA LYS A 90 0.48 -22.91 4.98
C LYS A 90 1.14 -23.46 6.25
N ASN A 91 2.09 -22.71 6.83
CA ASN A 91 2.83 -23.17 8.00
C ASN A 91 3.36 -22.00 8.87
N LYS A 92 3.83 -22.34 10.08
CA LYS A 92 4.34 -21.38 11.08
C LYS A 92 5.56 -20.58 10.58
N PHE A 93 6.41 -21.20 9.76
CA PHE A 93 7.60 -20.54 9.20
C PHE A 93 7.23 -19.45 8.19
N GLN A 94 6.29 -19.73 7.29
CA GLN A 94 5.75 -18.70 6.39
C GLN A 94 5.13 -17.54 7.17
N LYS A 95 4.33 -17.84 8.21
CA LYS A 95 3.76 -16.80 9.08
C LYS A 95 4.84 -15.92 9.71
N TRP A 96 5.93 -16.54 10.18
CA TRP A 96 7.05 -15.83 10.75
C TRP A 96 7.73 -14.92 9.70
N ILE A 97 7.97 -15.41 8.48
CA ILE A 97 8.54 -14.63 7.37
C ILE A 97 7.65 -13.42 7.04
N TYR A 98 6.36 -13.64 6.79
CA TYR A 98 5.45 -12.53 6.47
C TYR A 98 5.42 -11.47 7.56
N LYS A 99 5.41 -11.88 8.82
CA LYS A 99 5.36 -10.97 9.96
C LYS A 99 6.67 -10.22 10.21
N ASN A 100 7.82 -10.88 10.11
CA ASN A 100 9.09 -10.33 10.60
C ASN A 100 10.02 -9.88 9.46
N VAL A 101 9.90 -10.49 8.28
CA VAL A 101 10.70 -10.15 7.11
C VAL A 101 9.97 -9.16 6.21
N PHE A 102 8.68 -9.40 5.94
CA PHE A 102 7.88 -8.50 5.09
C PHE A 102 7.07 -7.46 5.88
N LEU A 103 7.11 -7.48 7.20
CA LEU A 103 6.35 -6.58 8.07
C LEU A 103 4.87 -6.50 7.70
N SER A 104 4.29 -7.62 7.29
CA SER A 104 2.93 -7.67 6.77
C SER A 104 1.93 -8.10 7.83
N PHE A 105 0.71 -7.58 7.76
CA PHE A 105 -0.39 -7.93 8.64
C PHE A 105 -1.30 -8.96 8.00
N PRO A 106 -1.68 -10.02 8.73
CA PRO A 106 -2.65 -10.97 8.24
C PRO A 106 -4.05 -10.36 8.19
N ILE A 107 -4.77 -10.59 7.11
CA ILE A 107 -6.17 -10.20 6.96
C ILE A 107 -7.00 -11.37 6.44
N ASP A 108 -8.23 -11.50 6.97
CA ASP A 108 -9.21 -12.41 6.40
C ASP A 108 -9.88 -11.75 5.20
N ARG A 109 -9.86 -12.45 4.06
CA ARG A 109 -10.45 -11.97 2.81
C ARG A 109 -11.96 -11.77 2.92
N ASN A 110 -12.64 -12.69 3.60
CA ASN A 110 -14.10 -12.80 3.56
C ASN A 110 -14.80 -11.89 4.56
N ALA A 111 -14.12 -11.55 5.64
CA ALA A 111 -14.69 -10.68 6.67
C ALA A 111 -13.59 -9.88 7.40
N PRO A 112 -13.06 -8.82 6.79
CA PRO A 112 -12.18 -7.93 7.54
C PRO A 112 -12.98 -7.29 8.68
N SER A 113 -12.69 -7.72 9.91
CA SER A 113 -13.43 -7.25 11.07
C SER A 113 -13.18 -5.74 11.31
N PHE A 114 -14.17 -5.04 11.83
CA PHE A 114 -13.99 -3.63 12.25
C PHE A 114 -12.82 -3.46 13.23
N LYS A 115 -12.58 -4.47 14.08
CA LYS A 115 -11.41 -4.52 14.98
C LYS A 115 -10.10 -4.46 14.19
N THR A 116 -10.00 -5.19 13.08
CA THR A 116 -8.83 -5.16 12.19
C THR A 116 -8.65 -3.79 11.55
N MET A 117 -9.73 -3.18 11.04
CA MET A 117 -9.66 -1.84 10.44
C MET A 117 -9.23 -0.79 11.46
N LYS A 118 -9.78 -0.83 12.68
CA LYS A 118 -9.37 0.03 13.79
C LYS A 118 -7.91 -0.16 14.16
N PHE A 119 -7.44 -1.40 14.26
CA PHE A 119 -6.04 -1.71 14.53
C PHE A 119 -5.12 -1.10 13.45
N LEU A 120 -5.44 -1.30 12.17
CA LEU A 120 -4.66 -0.77 11.05
C LEU A 120 -4.68 0.76 11.02
N SER A 121 -5.82 1.38 11.34
CA SER A 121 -5.91 2.84 11.42
C SER A 121 -5.04 3.42 12.56
N GLU A 122 -5.04 2.79 13.74
CA GLU A 122 -4.16 3.19 14.85
C GLU A 122 -2.68 3.00 14.48
N TYR A 123 -2.36 1.93 13.73
CA TYR A 123 -1.03 1.70 13.21
C TYR A 123 -0.57 2.82 12.26
N VAL A 124 -1.43 3.23 11.32
CA VAL A 124 -1.18 4.36 10.41
C VAL A 124 -1.05 5.68 11.18
N LYS A 125 -1.92 5.94 12.19
CA LYS A 125 -1.84 7.12 13.06
C LYS A 125 -0.49 7.27 13.76
N GLY A 126 0.18 6.16 14.04
CA GLY A 126 1.53 6.13 14.60
C GLY A 126 2.64 6.63 13.64
N GLY A 127 2.27 7.14 12.45
CA GLY A 127 3.22 7.66 11.47
C GLY A 127 3.73 6.62 10.48
N ASN A 128 3.10 5.45 10.42
CA ASN A 128 3.50 4.36 9.55
C ASN A 128 2.88 4.46 8.14
N LEU A 129 3.53 3.81 7.17
CA LEU A 129 3.08 3.67 5.80
C LEU A 129 2.45 2.28 5.62
N LEU A 130 1.15 2.24 5.32
CA LEU A 130 0.41 1.02 5.04
C LEU A 130 0.07 0.95 3.55
N ALA A 131 0.48 -0.12 2.88
CA ALA A 131 0.15 -0.34 1.48
C ALA A 131 -0.94 -1.40 1.35
N LEU A 132 -1.91 -1.10 0.53
CA LEU A 132 -3.09 -1.91 0.28
C LEU A 132 -3.26 -2.12 -1.23
N PHE A 133 -3.78 -3.29 -1.56
CA PHE A 133 -4.29 -3.61 -2.89
C PHE A 133 -5.82 -3.71 -2.78
N PRO A 134 -6.55 -2.63 -3.07
CA PRO A 134 -7.98 -2.56 -2.75
C PRO A 134 -8.83 -3.57 -3.53
N GLU A 135 -8.35 -4.05 -4.67
CA GLU A 135 -8.98 -5.10 -5.46
C GLU A 135 -9.04 -6.45 -4.71
N GLY A 136 -8.13 -6.68 -3.74
CA GLY A 136 -8.07 -7.88 -2.92
C GLY A 136 -7.69 -9.18 -3.66
N HIS A 137 -7.34 -9.09 -4.95
CA HIS A 137 -6.85 -10.21 -5.76
C HIS A 137 -5.93 -9.71 -6.88
N ILE A 138 -5.12 -10.63 -7.42
CA ILE A 138 -4.19 -10.31 -8.51
C ILE A 138 -4.95 -10.31 -9.83
N LYS A 139 -5.03 -9.16 -10.49
CA LYS A 139 -5.54 -9.03 -11.85
C LYS A 139 -4.40 -8.99 -12.87
N ARG A 140 -4.33 -10.01 -13.68
CA ARG A 140 -3.27 -10.16 -14.68
C ARG A 140 -3.47 -9.33 -15.94
N ASP A 141 -4.66 -8.82 -16.18
CA ASP A 141 -5.03 -7.95 -17.29
C ASP A 141 -4.66 -6.48 -17.06
N GLY A 142 -4.38 -6.09 -15.81
CA GLY A 142 -4.00 -4.73 -15.43
C GLY A 142 -5.16 -3.75 -15.39
N VAL A 143 -6.41 -4.23 -15.48
CA VAL A 143 -7.60 -3.40 -15.34
C VAL A 143 -7.82 -3.11 -13.86
N VAL A 144 -8.00 -1.84 -13.50
CA VAL A 144 -8.33 -1.41 -12.14
C VAL A 144 -9.76 -1.81 -11.83
N ASP A 145 -9.97 -2.55 -10.74
CA ASP A 145 -11.27 -3.06 -10.31
C ASP A 145 -11.94 -2.17 -9.28
N ASP A 146 -13.21 -2.49 -8.99
CA ASP A 146 -13.98 -1.78 -7.98
C ASP A 146 -13.31 -1.79 -6.61
N PHE A 147 -13.31 -0.63 -5.98
CA PHE A 147 -12.65 -0.37 -4.72
C PHE A 147 -13.40 -0.99 -3.54
N LYS A 148 -12.74 -1.88 -2.82
CA LYS A 148 -13.22 -2.25 -1.49
C LYS A 148 -12.96 -1.10 -0.52
N GLY A 149 -14.01 -0.53 0.07
CA GLY A 149 -13.97 0.66 0.95
C GLY A 149 -13.05 0.57 2.18
N GLY A 150 -12.36 -0.55 2.38
CA GLY A 150 -11.45 -0.76 3.51
C GLY A 150 -10.27 0.22 3.56
N ALA A 151 -9.67 0.55 2.42
CA ALA A 151 -8.56 1.51 2.35
C ALA A 151 -9.02 2.92 2.77
N LEU A 152 -10.20 3.34 2.28
CA LEU A 152 -10.76 4.64 2.64
C LEU A 152 -11.16 4.70 4.12
N LEU A 153 -11.75 3.63 4.65
CA LEU A 153 -12.10 3.56 6.07
C LEU A 153 -10.86 3.67 6.97
N ILE A 154 -9.79 2.95 6.66
CA ILE A 154 -8.52 3.04 7.40
C ILE A 154 -7.97 4.46 7.32
N ALA A 155 -7.92 5.06 6.12
CA ALA A 155 -7.40 6.40 5.90
C ALA A 155 -8.25 7.46 6.62
N TYR A 156 -9.57 7.35 6.57
CA TYR A 156 -10.51 8.23 7.29
C TYR A 156 -10.29 8.16 8.80
N LEU A 157 -10.30 6.93 9.37
CA LEU A 157 -10.09 6.72 10.81
C LEU A 157 -8.70 7.14 11.27
N ALA A 158 -7.68 6.98 10.42
CA ALA A 158 -6.32 7.40 10.69
C ALA A 158 -6.10 8.90 10.48
N ASP A 159 -7.03 9.59 9.83
CA ASP A 159 -6.82 10.95 9.35
C ASP A 159 -5.53 11.06 8.54
N ALA A 160 -5.37 10.16 7.58
CA ALA A 160 -4.19 10.00 6.76
C ALA A 160 -4.54 10.17 5.27
N PRO A 161 -3.65 10.74 4.46
CA PRO A 161 -3.85 10.76 3.02
C PRO A 161 -3.73 9.35 2.43
N ILE A 162 -4.48 9.09 1.37
CA ILE A 162 -4.24 7.97 0.47
C ILE A 162 -3.31 8.47 -0.64
N ILE A 163 -2.24 7.72 -0.91
CA ILE A 163 -1.36 7.95 -2.05
C ILE A 163 -1.70 6.89 -3.09
N PRO A 164 -2.42 7.24 -4.15
CA PRO A 164 -2.71 6.28 -5.20
C PRO A 164 -1.47 6.05 -6.06
N VAL A 165 -1.24 4.79 -6.40
CA VAL A 165 -0.11 4.36 -7.22
C VAL A 165 -0.61 3.38 -8.26
N TYR A 166 -0.34 3.66 -9.52
CA TYR A 166 -0.58 2.72 -10.59
C TYR A 166 0.75 2.16 -11.12
N HIS A 167 0.82 0.85 -11.32
CA HIS A 167 1.96 0.24 -11.99
C HIS A 167 1.51 -0.72 -13.08
N LYS A 168 2.23 -0.69 -14.20
CA LYS A 168 1.95 -1.54 -15.35
C LYS A 168 2.69 -2.86 -15.26
N LYS A 169 1.98 -3.96 -15.49
CA LYS A 169 2.61 -5.27 -15.63
C LYS A 169 3.59 -5.27 -16.80
N ARG A 170 4.80 -5.77 -16.57
CA ARG A 170 5.78 -5.93 -17.65
C ARG A 170 5.34 -7.00 -18.65
N LYS A 171 5.54 -6.75 -19.93
CA LYS A 171 5.31 -7.76 -20.98
C LYS A 171 6.36 -8.88 -20.92
N ASN A 172 7.61 -8.55 -20.58
CA ASN A 172 8.71 -9.49 -20.41
C ASN A 172 9.77 -8.95 -19.42
N PRO A 173 10.73 -9.76 -18.96
CA PRO A 173 11.75 -9.35 -17.99
C PRO A 173 12.64 -8.17 -18.41
N TRP A 174 12.80 -7.94 -19.70
CA TRP A 174 13.67 -6.89 -20.25
C TRP A 174 13.03 -5.50 -20.23
N HIS A 175 11.71 -5.42 -20.13
CA HIS A 175 10.98 -4.15 -20.05
C HIS A 175 11.06 -3.54 -18.65
N MET A 176 11.13 -2.21 -18.59
CA MET A 176 11.04 -1.46 -17.33
C MET A 176 9.64 -1.61 -16.73
N THR A 177 9.57 -1.68 -15.40
CA THR A 177 8.31 -1.55 -14.69
C THR A 177 7.96 -0.06 -14.61
N ARG A 178 6.85 0.34 -15.22
CA ARG A 178 6.38 1.72 -15.19
C ARG A 178 5.44 1.90 -14.03
N ILE A 179 5.66 2.98 -13.28
CA ILE A 179 4.93 3.29 -12.06
C ILE A 179 4.54 4.77 -12.12
N VAL A 180 3.29 5.08 -11.83
CA VAL A 180 2.80 6.44 -11.69
C VAL A 180 2.33 6.64 -10.25
N ILE A 181 2.88 7.65 -9.59
CA ILE A 181 2.47 8.05 -8.24
C ILE A 181 1.58 9.29 -8.36
N GLY A 182 0.38 9.20 -7.80
CA GLY A 182 -0.60 10.28 -7.80
C GLY A 182 -0.44 11.24 -6.62
N LYS A 183 -1.24 12.31 -6.66
CA LYS A 183 -1.34 13.30 -5.58
C LYS A 183 -1.98 12.67 -4.34
N PRO A 184 -1.65 13.16 -3.14
CA PRO A 184 -2.32 12.73 -1.93
C PRO A 184 -3.83 12.98 -1.99
N PHE A 185 -4.62 11.95 -1.74
CA PHE A 185 -6.09 12.01 -1.67
C PHE A 185 -6.52 12.04 -0.21
N HIS A 186 -7.10 13.16 0.23
CA HIS A 186 -7.50 13.36 1.61
C HIS A 186 -8.97 12.96 1.80
N VAL A 187 -9.19 11.78 2.35
CA VAL A 187 -10.53 11.18 2.51
C VAL A 187 -11.44 12.03 3.40
N LYS A 188 -10.90 12.64 4.46
CA LYS A 188 -11.69 13.49 5.36
C LYS A 188 -12.22 14.75 4.69
N ASP A 189 -11.47 15.31 3.75
CA ASP A 189 -11.90 16.51 3.02
C ASP A 189 -13.11 16.21 2.12
N LYS A 190 -13.23 14.95 1.68
CA LYS A 190 -14.34 14.47 0.85
C LYS A 190 -15.57 14.07 1.66
N ILE A 191 -15.37 13.33 2.76
CA ILE A 191 -16.46 12.78 3.57
C ILE A 191 -16.94 13.78 4.62
N GLY A 192 -16.06 14.66 5.12
CA GLY A 192 -16.32 15.56 6.23
C GLY A 192 -16.28 14.85 7.60
N PRO A 193 -16.80 15.50 8.65
CA PRO A 193 -16.67 15.02 10.03
C PRO A 193 -17.55 13.80 10.36
N VAL A 194 -18.63 13.59 9.60
CA VAL A 194 -19.57 12.49 9.83
C VAL A 194 -19.42 11.46 8.74
N LEU A 195 -18.95 10.27 9.15
CA LEU A 195 -18.82 9.13 8.27
C LEU A 195 -20.20 8.54 7.94
N SER A 196 -20.54 8.49 6.66
CA SER A 196 -21.67 7.73 6.14
C SER A 196 -21.22 6.78 5.05
N GLN A 197 -21.98 5.70 4.83
CA GLN A 197 -21.66 4.73 3.79
C GLN A 197 -21.74 5.36 2.38
N ASP A 198 -22.71 6.23 2.14
CA ASP A 198 -22.91 6.88 0.85
C ASP A 198 -21.70 7.76 0.49
N LYS A 199 -21.27 8.61 1.44
CA LYS A 199 -20.07 9.45 1.24
C LYS A 199 -18.80 8.62 1.07
N LEU A 200 -18.70 7.48 1.75
CA LEU A 200 -17.58 6.57 1.57
C LEU A 200 -17.57 5.96 0.17
N ASN A 201 -18.76 5.61 -0.36
CA ASN A 201 -18.92 5.09 -1.70
C ASN A 201 -18.62 6.16 -2.77
N GLU A 202 -19.03 7.41 -2.55
CA GLU A 202 -18.70 8.54 -3.43
C GLU A 202 -17.19 8.78 -3.47
N ALA A 203 -16.53 8.84 -2.31
CA ALA A 203 -15.08 8.99 -2.22
C ALA A 203 -14.34 7.80 -2.87
N ALA A 204 -14.92 6.58 -2.80
CA ALA A 204 -14.37 5.40 -3.48
C ALA A 204 -14.42 5.54 -5.00
N LYS A 205 -15.54 6.02 -5.54
CA LYS A 205 -15.67 6.29 -7.00
C LYS A 205 -14.67 7.34 -7.46
N GLU A 206 -14.55 8.46 -6.73
CA GLU A 206 -13.61 9.53 -7.06
C GLU A 206 -12.14 9.02 -7.05
N LEU A 207 -11.77 8.22 -6.05
CA LEU A 207 -10.45 7.63 -5.97
C LEU A 207 -10.21 6.62 -7.11
N HIS A 208 -11.22 5.83 -7.46
CA HIS A 208 -11.15 4.89 -8.58
C HIS A 208 -10.97 5.61 -9.92
N GLU A 209 -11.75 6.67 -10.18
CA GLU A 209 -11.60 7.52 -11.37
C GLU A 209 -10.20 8.13 -11.45
N TYR A 210 -9.65 8.54 -10.30
CA TYR A 210 -8.30 9.06 -10.26
C TYR A 210 -7.26 7.97 -10.55
N GLU A 211 -7.43 6.74 -10.09
CA GLU A 211 -6.53 5.62 -10.44
C GLU A 211 -6.60 5.27 -11.92
N LEU A 212 -7.78 5.34 -12.56
CA LEU A 212 -7.92 5.20 -14.01
C LEU A 212 -7.17 6.30 -14.77
N HIS A 213 -7.19 7.53 -14.27
CA HIS A 213 -6.35 8.60 -14.81
C HIS A 213 -4.86 8.28 -14.72
N LEU A 214 -4.37 7.75 -13.58
CA LEU A 214 -2.98 7.33 -13.44
C LEU A 214 -2.63 6.18 -14.40
N GLN A 215 -3.56 5.28 -14.66
CA GLN A 215 -3.42 4.23 -15.68
C GLN A 215 -3.20 4.85 -17.06
N GLN A 216 -4.01 5.82 -17.47
CA GLN A 216 -3.88 6.51 -18.76
C GLN A 216 -2.52 7.21 -18.87
N LEU A 217 -2.09 7.94 -17.83
CA LEU A 217 -0.78 8.60 -17.77
C LEU A 217 0.38 7.59 -17.91
N CYS A 218 0.22 6.38 -17.36
CA CYS A 218 1.20 5.32 -17.48
C CYS A 218 1.25 4.75 -18.91
N GLU A 219 0.11 4.66 -19.59
CA GLU A 219 0.01 4.14 -20.95
C GLU A 219 0.55 5.10 -22.00
N GLU A 220 0.33 6.39 -21.83
CA GLU A 220 0.88 7.43 -22.68
C GLU A 220 2.41 7.46 -22.66
N ASP A 221 3.03 7.21 -21.49
CA ASP A 221 4.48 7.11 -21.36
C ASP A 221 5.07 5.86 -22.06
N VAL A 222 4.22 4.90 -22.43
CA VAL A 222 4.63 3.72 -23.22
C VAL A 222 4.75 4.03 -24.70
N LYS A 223 3.95 5.00 -25.20
CA LYS A 223 3.89 5.35 -26.63
C LYS A 223 4.98 6.33 -27.06
N LYS A 224 5.67 6.94 -26.10
CA LYS A 224 6.85 7.81 -26.30
C LYS A 224 8.15 7.01 -26.11
#